data_c4081fcb8478329c10f7ba79e9ca22fc
#
_entry.id   c4081fcb8478329c10f7ba79e9ca22fc
#
_cell.length_a   1.000
_cell.length_b   1.000
_cell.length_c   1.000
_cell.angle_alpha   90.00
_cell.angle_beta   90.00
_cell.angle_gamma   90.00
#
_symmetry.space_group_name_H-M   'P 1'
#
loop_
_entity.id
_entity.type
_entity.pdbx_description
1 polymer ?
#
loop_
_entity_poly.entity_id
_entity_poly.type
_entity_poly.pdbx_seq_one_letter_code
_entity_poly.pdbx_strand_id
1 'polypeptide(L)'
;MLNNRGSGESKIRDALKSGEGGMFVLFDVDRFKSINDNFGHNVGDKVLVAIGAAVRKTFRENDIILRLGGDEFAAFTPGIYSMEAGKPVVKRLISSIESMNVPELSGMIVNVSVGVAFYQPDDNYSFEELYKHADSCTYESKKTKGSFATFYQNAADF
;
A
#
# COMPACT_ATOMS: atom_id res chain seq x y z
N MET A 1 11.38 9.49 -1.94
CA MET A 1 11.39 9.69 -0.48
C MET A 1 10.04 9.35 0.11
N LEU A 2 10.04 8.63 1.23
CA LEU A 2 8.80 8.25 1.90
C LEU A 2 8.24 9.44 2.70
N ASN A 3 7.00 9.81 2.43
CA ASN A 3 6.34 10.90 3.15
C ASN A 3 5.74 10.37 4.46
N ASN A 4 5.61 11.25 5.44
CA ASN A 4 4.79 10.96 6.60
C ASN A 4 3.31 11.10 6.21
N ARG A 5 2.41 10.75 7.14
CA ARG A 5 0.96 10.78 6.87
C ARG A 5 0.48 12.15 6.38
N GLY A 6 0.79 13.22 7.12
CA GLY A 6 0.29 14.56 6.79
C GLY A 6 0.78 15.06 5.44
N SER A 7 2.08 14.93 5.18
CA SER A 7 2.68 15.36 3.92
C SER A 7 2.17 14.52 2.74
N GLY A 8 2.10 13.21 2.91
CA GLY A 8 1.65 12.31 1.85
C GLY A 8 0.18 12.52 1.51
N GLU A 9 -0.68 12.60 2.51
CA GLU A 9 -2.12 12.85 2.29
C GLU A 9 -2.36 14.19 1.59
N SER A 10 -1.62 15.23 2.01
CA SER A 10 -1.73 16.56 1.39
C SER A 10 -1.39 16.51 -0.09
N LYS A 11 -0.32 15.81 -0.45
CA LYS A 11 0.09 15.65 -1.86
C LYS A 11 -0.96 14.90 -2.67
N ILE A 12 -1.54 13.85 -2.10
CA ILE A 12 -2.60 13.09 -2.79
C ILE A 12 -3.84 13.97 -2.99
N ARG A 13 -4.26 14.70 -1.96
CA ARG A 13 -5.42 15.60 -2.06
C ARG A 13 -5.20 16.65 -3.15
N ASP A 14 -4.00 17.22 -3.25
CA ASP A 14 -3.66 18.18 -4.28
C ASP A 14 -3.73 17.55 -5.68
N ALA A 15 -3.23 16.33 -5.83
CA ALA A 15 -3.31 15.60 -7.09
C ALA A 15 -4.75 15.37 -7.51
N LEU A 16 -5.62 14.95 -6.59
CA LEU A 16 -7.04 14.73 -6.88
C LEU A 16 -7.75 16.03 -7.28
N LYS A 17 -7.44 17.13 -6.59
CA LYS A 17 -8.02 18.45 -6.89
C LYS A 17 -7.60 18.97 -8.26
N SER A 18 -6.40 18.66 -8.69
CA SER A 18 -5.89 19.07 -10.01
C SER A 18 -6.49 18.27 -11.16
N GLY A 19 -7.33 17.27 -10.85
CA GLY A 19 -7.91 16.38 -11.85
C GLY A 19 -7.03 15.22 -12.23
N GLU A 20 -5.90 15.03 -11.54
CA GLU A 20 -4.98 13.95 -11.78
C GLU A 20 -5.48 12.69 -11.08
N GLY A 21 -5.99 11.74 -11.86
CA GLY A 21 -6.41 10.45 -11.32
C GLY A 21 -5.25 9.48 -11.24
N GLY A 22 -5.49 8.35 -10.59
CA GLY A 22 -4.46 7.34 -10.43
C GLY A 22 -4.91 6.15 -9.59
N MET A 23 -3.94 5.31 -9.28
CA MET A 23 -4.14 4.12 -8.46
C MET A 23 -3.69 4.41 -7.02
N PHE A 24 -4.58 4.16 -6.08
CA PHE A 24 -4.27 4.24 -4.66
C PHE A 24 -4.08 2.82 -4.10
N VAL A 25 -2.90 2.56 -3.56
CA VAL A 25 -2.54 1.27 -2.97
C VAL A 25 -2.38 1.47 -1.47
N LEU A 26 -3.11 0.67 -0.71
CA LEU A 26 -3.05 0.68 0.75
C LEU A 26 -2.65 -0.72 1.20
N PHE A 27 -1.71 -0.83 2.14
CA PHE A 27 -1.40 -2.14 2.68
C PHE A 27 -0.92 -2.06 4.12
N ASP A 28 -1.08 -3.14 4.84
CA ASP A 28 -0.48 -3.32 6.15
C ASP A 28 0.23 -4.68 6.26
N VAL A 29 1.09 -4.77 7.26
CA VAL A 29 1.92 -5.96 7.48
C VAL A 29 1.10 -6.97 8.27
N ASP A 30 0.94 -8.17 7.71
CA ASP A 30 0.21 -9.24 8.36
C ASP A 30 0.93 -9.66 9.64
N ARG A 31 0.17 -9.73 10.73
CA ARG A 31 0.68 -10.18 12.04
C ARG A 31 1.90 -9.40 12.53
N PHE A 32 1.93 -8.10 12.26
CA PHE A 32 3.05 -7.27 12.70
C PHE A 32 3.21 -7.29 14.23
N LYS A 33 2.11 -7.30 14.97
CA LYS A 33 2.15 -7.45 16.42
C LYS A 33 2.87 -8.75 16.83
N SER A 34 2.60 -9.83 16.11
CA SER A 34 3.26 -11.11 16.36
C SER A 34 4.78 -11.04 16.11
N ILE A 35 5.20 -10.27 15.10
CA ILE A 35 6.63 -10.04 14.85
C ILE A 35 7.26 -9.33 16.05
N ASN A 36 6.63 -8.27 16.56
CA ASN A 36 7.11 -7.56 17.73
C ASN A 36 7.14 -8.47 18.96
N ASP A 37 6.09 -9.26 19.16
CA ASP A 37 5.99 -10.14 20.33
C ASP A 37 7.05 -11.26 20.32
N ASN A 38 7.35 -11.82 19.15
CA ASN A 38 8.28 -12.95 19.00
C ASN A 38 9.74 -12.54 18.83
N PHE A 39 9.99 -11.38 18.20
CA PHE A 39 11.36 -10.95 17.85
C PHE A 39 11.76 -9.64 18.52
N GLY A 40 10.83 -8.94 19.15
CA GLY A 40 11.08 -7.65 19.80
C GLY A 40 10.83 -6.45 18.89
N HIS A 41 10.61 -5.30 19.51
CA HIS A 41 10.31 -4.05 18.78
C HIS A 41 11.45 -3.59 17.88
N ASN A 42 12.71 -3.87 18.26
CA ASN A 42 13.85 -3.50 17.43
C ASN A 42 13.84 -4.24 16.08
N VAL A 43 13.45 -5.51 16.09
CA VAL A 43 13.29 -6.28 14.86
C VAL A 43 12.09 -5.81 14.07
N GLY A 44 10.98 -5.51 14.74
CA GLY A 44 9.82 -4.90 14.10
C GLY A 44 10.18 -3.60 13.38
N ASP A 45 10.98 -2.74 14.01
CA ASP A 45 11.47 -1.50 13.39
C ASP A 45 12.31 -1.78 12.15
N LYS A 46 13.18 -2.79 12.19
CA LYS A 46 13.98 -3.20 11.03
C LYS A 46 13.10 -3.68 9.88
N VAL A 47 12.03 -4.42 10.20
CA VAL A 47 11.05 -4.85 9.20
C VAL A 47 10.41 -3.62 8.53
N LEU A 48 9.98 -2.64 9.31
CA LEU A 48 9.36 -1.42 8.76
C LEU A 48 10.33 -0.62 7.88
N VAL A 49 11.59 -0.54 8.28
CA VAL A 49 12.62 0.13 7.47
C VAL A 49 12.83 -0.61 6.15
N ALA A 50 12.89 -1.95 6.19
CA ALA A 50 13.03 -2.77 5.00
C ALA A 50 11.82 -2.64 4.07
N ILE A 51 10.61 -2.56 4.61
CA ILE A 51 9.39 -2.32 3.82
C ILE A 51 9.47 -0.96 3.15
N GLY A 52 9.88 0.08 3.87
CA GLY A 52 10.06 1.41 3.30
C GLY A 52 11.02 1.41 2.10
N ALA A 53 12.10 0.65 2.19
CA ALA A 53 13.05 0.49 1.09
C ALA A 53 12.42 -0.26 -0.10
N ALA A 54 11.64 -1.31 0.16
CA ALA A 54 10.93 -2.07 -0.88
C ALA A 54 9.91 -1.19 -1.60
N VAL A 55 9.18 -0.35 -0.86
CA VAL A 55 8.21 0.59 -1.43
C VAL A 55 8.92 1.59 -2.36
N ARG A 56 10.00 2.21 -1.89
CA ARG A 56 10.78 3.15 -2.72
C ARG A 56 11.31 2.50 -3.99
N LYS A 57 11.70 1.24 -3.92
CA LYS A 57 12.23 0.50 -5.07
C LYS A 57 11.12 0.15 -6.07
N THR A 58 9.90 -0.08 -5.59
CA THR A 58 8.77 -0.49 -6.43
C THR A 58 8.17 0.69 -7.19
N PHE A 59 8.00 1.82 -6.51
CA PHE A 59 7.31 2.98 -7.08
C PHE A 59 8.28 3.95 -7.72
N ARG A 60 7.75 4.80 -8.61
CA ARG A 60 8.52 5.79 -9.36
C ARG A 60 8.73 7.04 -8.52
N GLU A 61 9.68 7.88 -8.94
CA GLU A 61 9.98 9.14 -8.26
C GLU A 61 8.76 10.06 -8.15
N ASN A 62 7.92 10.07 -9.18
CA ASN A 62 6.72 10.92 -9.20
C ASN A 62 5.53 10.32 -8.46
N ASP A 63 5.62 9.08 -8.04
CA ASP A 63 4.59 8.47 -7.23
C ASP A 63 4.66 9.00 -5.79
N ILE A 64 3.51 9.13 -5.15
CA ILE A 64 3.45 9.59 -3.77
C ILE A 64 3.43 8.35 -2.88
N ILE A 65 4.44 8.20 -2.05
CA ILE A 65 4.55 7.08 -1.11
C ILE A 65 4.58 7.61 0.31
N LEU A 66 3.84 6.95 1.21
CA LEU A 66 3.73 7.42 2.60
C LEU A 66 3.54 6.26 3.57
N ARG A 67 3.97 6.49 4.78
CA ARG A 67 3.62 5.65 5.92
C ARG A 67 2.51 6.34 6.68
N LEU A 68 1.37 5.64 6.83
CA LEU A 68 0.20 6.19 7.53
C LEU A 68 0.33 6.10 9.04
N GLY A 69 1.08 5.14 9.52
CA GLY A 69 1.33 4.94 10.94
C GLY A 69 1.48 3.45 11.23
N GLY A 70 2.12 3.10 12.35
CA GLY A 70 2.31 1.71 12.71
C GLY A 70 2.87 0.89 11.55
N ASP A 71 2.10 -0.08 11.12
CA ASP A 71 2.43 -1.01 10.04
C ASP A 71 1.66 -0.74 8.74
N GLU A 72 1.03 0.44 8.60
CA GLU A 72 0.22 0.80 7.45
C GLU A 72 0.96 1.76 6.51
N PHE A 73 0.96 1.42 5.23
CA PHE A 73 1.63 2.16 4.16
C PHE A 73 0.67 2.39 3.00
N ALA A 74 0.93 3.44 2.24
CA ALA A 74 0.15 3.72 1.05
C ALA A 74 1.00 4.31 -0.06
N ALA A 75 0.50 4.19 -1.29
CA ALA A 75 1.10 4.81 -2.45
C ALA A 75 0.00 5.31 -3.39
N PHE A 76 0.25 6.43 -4.05
CA PHE A 76 -0.61 6.93 -5.10
C PHE A 76 0.21 7.08 -6.38
N THR A 77 -0.22 6.40 -7.42
CA THR A 77 0.47 6.33 -8.71
C THR A 77 -0.40 6.99 -9.77
N PRO A 78 -0.08 8.24 -10.14
CA PRO A 78 -0.84 8.94 -11.18
C PRO A 78 -0.78 8.20 -12.51
N GLY A 79 -1.88 8.23 -13.25
CA GLY A 79 -1.93 7.71 -14.60
C GLY A 79 -2.24 6.21 -14.72
N ILE A 80 -2.39 5.50 -13.62
CA ILE A 80 -2.83 4.10 -13.64
C ILE A 80 -4.29 4.05 -13.21
N TYR A 81 -5.17 3.61 -14.13
CA TYR A 81 -6.61 3.70 -13.96
C TYR A 81 -7.33 2.36 -13.99
N SER A 82 -6.66 1.28 -14.31
CA SER A 82 -7.29 -0.02 -14.49
C SER A 82 -6.58 -1.11 -13.72
N MET A 83 -7.32 -2.15 -13.38
CA MET A 83 -6.78 -3.35 -12.76
C MET A 83 -5.68 -3.98 -13.61
N GLU A 84 -5.86 -4.00 -14.93
CA GLU A 84 -4.88 -4.56 -15.86
C GLU A 84 -3.55 -3.84 -15.76
N ALA A 85 -3.56 -2.50 -15.71
CA ALA A 85 -2.33 -1.71 -15.58
C ALA A 85 -1.77 -1.76 -14.15
N GLY A 86 -2.63 -1.88 -13.15
CA GLY A 86 -2.23 -1.86 -11.74
C GLY A 86 -1.67 -3.17 -11.21
N LYS A 87 -2.17 -4.31 -11.70
CA LYS A 87 -1.73 -5.63 -11.23
C LYS A 87 -0.22 -5.84 -11.26
N PRO A 88 0.50 -5.49 -12.34
CA PRO A 88 1.95 -5.66 -12.36
C PRO A 88 2.68 -4.86 -11.27
N VAL A 89 2.20 -3.66 -10.97
CA VAL A 89 2.79 -2.81 -9.94
C VAL A 89 2.60 -3.44 -8.55
N VAL A 90 1.37 -3.87 -8.27
CA VAL A 90 1.03 -4.52 -6.99
C VAL A 90 1.80 -5.82 -6.81
N LYS A 91 1.94 -6.59 -7.89
CA LYS A 91 2.69 -7.83 -7.89
C LYS A 91 4.17 -7.59 -7.57
N ARG A 92 4.77 -6.55 -8.15
CA ARG A 92 6.15 -6.17 -7.83
C ARG A 92 6.30 -5.74 -6.39
N LEU A 93 5.32 -4.99 -5.86
CA LEU A 93 5.32 -4.55 -4.46
C LEU A 93 5.36 -5.75 -3.53
N ILE A 94 4.44 -6.69 -3.71
CA ILE A 94 4.35 -7.90 -2.88
C ILE A 94 5.64 -8.70 -2.99
N SER A 95 6.13 -8.91 -4.20
CA SER A 95 7.36 -9.66 -4.45
C SER A 95 8.57 -9.01 -3.77
N SER A 96 8.68 -7.68 -3.84
CA SER A 96 9.77 -6.94 -3.18
C SER A 96 9.72 -7.08 -1.67
N ILE A 97 8.53 -7.05 -1.09
CA ILE A 97 8.36 -7.20 0.36
C ILE A 97 8.68 -8.63 0.80
N GLU A 98 8.15 -9.62 0.08
CA GLU A 98 8.37 -11.03 0.43
C GLU A 98 9.83 -11.47 0.26
N SER A 99 10.58 -10.80 -0.60
CA SER A 99 12.00 -11.10 -0.83
C SER A 99 12.97 -10.25 -0.01
N MET A 100 12.46 -9.42 0.90
CA MET A 100 13.31 -8.63 1.79
C MET A 100 14.21 -9.53 2.63
N ASN A 101 15.42 -9.05 2.91
CA ASN A 101 16.34 -9.75 3.80
C ASN A 101 16.41 -9.03 5.15
N VAL A 102 15.77 -9.63 6.15
CA VAL A 102 15.89 -9.22 7.55
C VAL A 102 16.42 -10.44 8.31
N PRO A 103 17.77 -10.52 8.53
CA PRO A 103 18.37 -11.73 9.08
C PRO A 103 17.78 -12.18 10.42
N GLU A 104 17.36 -11.25 11.24
CA GLU A 104 16.79 -11.52 12.56
C GLU A 104 15.48 -12.32 12.50
N LEU A 105 14.80 -12.34 11.37
CA LEU A 105 13.58 -13.12 11.19
C LEU A 105 13.84 -14.58 10.88
N SER A 106 15.12 -14.98 10.71
CA SER A 106 15.52 -16.38 10.51
C SER A 106 14.78 -17.06 9.35
N GLY A 107 14.58 -16.35 8.25
CA GLY A 107 13.92 -16.87 7.05
C GLY A 107 12.42 -16.76 7.03
N MET A 108 11.80 -16.17 8.07
CA MET A 108 10.36 -15.93 8.05
C MET A 108 10.01 -14.92 6.98
N ILE A 109 9.00 -15.24 6.17
CA ILE A 109 8.52 -14.35 5.12
C ILE A 109 7.51 -13.36 5.69
N VAL A 110 7.72 -12.07 5.40
CA VAL A 110 6.77 -11.01 5.77
C VAL A 110 5.69 -10.94 4.69
N ASN A 111 4.44 -11.05 5.11
CA ASN A 111 3.30 -10.97 4.22
C ASN A 111 2.54 -9.67 4.44
N VAL A 112 1.85 -9.21 3.40
CA VAL A 112 1.06 -7.98 3.43
C VAL A 112 -0.34 -8.20 2.88
N SER A 113 -1.29 -7.47 3.43
CA SER A 113 -2.67 -7.43 2.91
C SER A 113 -2.85 -6.10 2.20
N VAL A 114 -3.17 -6.16 0.91
CA VAL A 114 -3.19 -5.00 0.02
C VAL A 114 -4.61 -4.72 -0.44
N GLY A 115 -5.00 -3.46 -0.39
CA GLY A 115 -6.22 -2.96 -0.99
C GLY A 115 -5.90 -1.90 -2.03
N VAL A 116 -6.59 -1.95 -3.15
CA VAL A 116 -6.33 -1.04 -4.28
C VAL A 116 -7.63 -0.41 -4.73
N ALA A 117 -7.60 0.89 -4.94
CA ALA A 117 -8.74 1.64 -5.48
C ALA A 117 -8.23 2.62 -6.54
N PHE A 118 -9.09 2.94 -7.50
CA PHE A 118 -8.74 3.84 -8.58
C PHE A 118 -9.54 5.13 -8.49
N TYR A 119 -8.90 6.23 -8.84
CA TYR A 119 -9.53 7.52 -9.01
C TYR A 119 -9.38 7.92 -10.47
N GLN A 120 -10.53 7.95 -11.17
CA GLN A 120 -10.54 8.32 -12.60
C GLN A 120 -10.40 9.84 -12.74
N PRO A 121 -9.92 10.34 -13.89
CA PRO A 121 -9.75 11.78 -14.07
C PRO A 121 -11.00 12.60 -13.85
N ASP A 122 -12.19 12.02 -14.14
CA ASP A 122 -13.48 12.71 -14.00
C ASP A 122 -14.13 12.51 -12.64
N ASP A 123 -13.53 11.75 -11.76
CA ASP A 123 -14.05 11.52 -10.42
C ASP A 123 -13.91 12.78 -9.58
N ASN A 124 -14.85 12.98 -8.65
CA ASN A 124 -14.88 14.15 -7.79
C ASN A 124 -15.13 13.82 -6.31
N TYR A 125 -14.98 12.56 -5.94
CA TYR A 125 -15.13 12.19 -4.54
C TYR A 125 -13.85 12.49 -3.75
N SER A 126 -13.96 12.46 -2.42
CA SER A 126 -12.88 12.86 -1.53
C SER A 126 -11.78 11.80 -1.38
N PHE A 127 -10.63 12.23 -0.89
CA PHE A 127 -9.57 11.30 -0.47
C PHE A 127 -10.08 10.32 0.58
N GLU A 128 -10.93 10.76 1.51
CA GLU A 128 -11.51 9.91 2.54
C GLU A 128 -12.32 8.76 1.93
N GLU A 129 -13.06 9.03 0.86
CA GLU A 129 -13.79 7.98 0.15
C GLU A 129 -12.84 7.02 -0.58
N LEU A 130 -11.80 7.55 -1.20
CA LEU A 130 -10.77 6.74 -1.86
C LEU A 130 -10.08 5.82 -0.86
N TYR A 131 -9.69 6.36 0.30
CA TYR A 131 -9.10 5.59 1.38
C TYR A 131 -10.05 4.48 1.86
N LYS A 132 -11.31 4.82 2.05
CA LYS A 132 -12.33 3.88 2.51
C LYS A 132 -12.50 2.71 1.54
N HIS A 133 -12.49 2.98 0.24
CA HIS A 133 -12.55 1.94 -0.79
C HIS A 133 -11.35 0.98 -0.67
N ALA A 134 -10.16 1.53 -0.58
CA ALA A 134 -8.95 0.72 -0.45
C ALA A 134 -8.91 -0.04 0.87
N ASP A 135 -9.34 0.59 1.96
CA ASP A 135 -9.36 -0.01 3.29
C ASP A 135 -10.30 -1.22 3.34
N SER A 136 -11.47 -1.11 2.72
CA SER A 136 -12.40 -2.25 2.63
C SER A 136 -11.76 -3.42 1.88
N CYS A 137 -10.96 -3.15 0.85
CA CYS A 137 -10.24 -4.16 0.10
C CYS A 137 -9.11 -4.78 0.92
N THR A 138 -8.41 -3.99 1.72
CA THR A 138 -7.40 -4.49 2.65
C THR A 138 -8.02 -5.48 3.64
N TYR A 139 -9.18 -5.13 4.17
CA TYR A 139 -9.93 -6.03 5.06
C TYR A 139 -10.26 -7.35 4.39
N GLU A 140 -10.71 -7.32 3.13
CA GLU A 140 -10.98 -8.54 2.37
C GLU A 140 -9.71 -9.36 2.14
N SER A 141 -8.59 -8.71 1.84
CA SER A 141 -7.31 -9.39 1.62
C SER A 141 -6.83 -10.14 2.86
N LYS A 142 -7.12 -9.61 4.05
CA LYS A 142 -6.74 -10.26 5.32
C LYS A 142 -7.40 -11.60 5.55
N LYS A 143 -8.49 -11.89 4.85
CA LYS A 143 -9.17 -13.18 4.93
C LYS A 143 -8.41 -14.30 4.23
N THR A 144 -7.45 -13.97 3.38
CA THR A 144 -6.62 -14.92 2.66
C THR A 144 -5.27 -15.05 3.36
N LYS A 145 -4.82 -16.27 3.60
CA LYS A 145 -3.52 -16.53 4.19
C LYS A 145 -2.41 -16.18 3.21
N GLY A 146 -1.34 -15.54 3.70
CA GLY A 146 -0.25 -15.06 2.87
C GLY A 146 -0.56 -13.67 2.31
N SER A 147 0.36 -13.15 1.49
CA SER A 147 0.14 -11.86 0.85
C SER A 147 -0.98 -11.95 -0.18
N PHE A 148 -1.87 -10.98 -0.16
CA PHE A 148 -3.01 -10.96 -1.07
C PHE A 148 -3.41 -9.52 -1.36
N ALA A 149 -3.87 -9.28 -2.58
CA ALA A 149 -4.36 -7.97 -3.02
C ALA A 149 -5.80 -8.07 -3.50
N THR A 150 -6.64 -7.14 -3.06
CA THR A 150 -8.03 -7.00 -3.50
C THR A 150 -8.17 -5.63 -4.15
N PHE A 151 -8.80 -5.60 -5.32
CA PHE A 151 -9.08 -4.38 -6.07
C PHE A 151 -10.53 -3.99 -5.87
N TYR A 152 -10.73 -2.73 -5.49
CA TYR A 152 -12.07 -2.19 -5.32
C TYR A 152 -12.79 -2.12 -6.66
N GLN A 153 -14.01 -2.66 -6.69
CA GLN A 153 -14.86 -2.61 -7.88
C GLN A 153 -16.14 -1.87 -7.52
N ASN A 154 -16.44 -0.83 -8.29
CA ASN A 154 -17.67 -0.09 -8.13
C ASN A 154 -18.84 -0.96 -8.64
N ALA A 155 -19.99 -0.89 -7.98
CA ALA A 155 -21.17 -1.63 -8.41
C ALA A 155 -21.56 -1.32 -9.86
N ALA A 156 -21.21 -0.14 -10.36
CA ALA A 156 -21.45 0.27 -11.75
C ALA A 156 -20.60 -0.49 -12.77
N ASP A 157 -19.56 -1.19 -12.32
CA ASP A 157 -18.62 -1.92 -13.18
C ASP A 157 -19.10 -3.37 -13.49
N PHE A 158 -20.27 -3.73 -12.99
CA PHE A 158 -20.86 -5.05 -13.20
C PHE A 158 -21.95 -5.06 -14.26
#